data_8e327636d06b94f00f0c647aa339f1ac
#
_entry.id   8e327636d06b94f00f0c647aa339f1ac
#
_cell.length_a   1.000
_cell.length_b   1.000
_cell.length_c   1.000
_cell.angle_alpha   90.00
_cell.angle_beta   90.00
_cell.angle_gamma   90.00
#
_symmetry.space_group_name_H-M   'P 1'
#
loop_
_entity.id
_entity.type
_entity.pdbx_description
1 polymer ?
#
loop_
_entity_poly.entity_id
_entity_poly.type
_entity_poly.pdbx_seq_one_letter_code
_entity_poly.pdbx_strand_id
1 'polypeptide(L)'
;MLRHNKRAKLIAMNADALILAADSALRTLFATPRAARPMPQASAVLSAPVAIELTEAEKSLSASLMRVNHVGEVCAQALYTGQALASKDPVLRHKLDAACREETDHLAWTRERLDQLNSRPSLLNPIWYAGSFAIGYAAGKLGGDKLSLGFVVETENQVEAHLASHMSNLPANDLASKAIVAQMKTDEAAHARMAQKAGAIELPEPVKRFMGAAAKVMTTVAHRI
;
A
#
# COMPACT_ATOMS: atom_id res chain seq x y z
N MET A 1 12.17 -4.55 -43.42
CA MET A 1 10.81 -4.68 -42.92
C MET A 1 10.71 -5.18 -41.45
N LEU A 2 11.43 -6.23 -41.05
CA LEU A 2 11.38 -6.81 -39.69
C LEU A 2 11.79 -5.85 -38.53
N ARG A 3 12.74 -4.94 -38.73
CA ARG A 3 13.19 -3.97 -37.70
C ARG A 3 12.17 -2.87 -37.43
N HIS A 4 11.40 -2.45 -38.45
CA HIS A 4 10.36 -1.43 -38.28
C HIS A 4 9.18 -1.95 -37.47
N ASN A 5 8.79 -3.21 -37.68
CA ASN A 5 7.70 -3.85 -36.97
C ASN A 5 8.03 -4.10 -35.47
N LYS A 6 9.30 -4.42 -35.15
CA LYS A 6 9.75 -4.56 -33.75
C LYS A 6 9.75 -3.22 -32.99
N ARG A 7 10.19 -2.11 -33.65
CA ARG A 7 10.16 -0.78 -33.02
C ARG A 7 8.72 -0.29 -32.79
N ALA A 8 7.83 -0.44 -33.77
CA ALA A 8 6.42 -0.09 -33.62
C ALA A 8 5.74 -0.87 -32.49
N LYS A 9 5.99 -2.19 -32.39
CA LYS A 9 5.47 -3.04 -31.33
C LYS A 9 6.04 -2.68 -29.94
N LEU A 10 7.32 -2.28 -29.86
CA LEU A 10 7.95 -1.84 -28.62
C LEU A 10 7.42 -0.48 -28.15
N ILE A 11 7.16 0.44 -29.10
CA ILE A 11 6.57 1.76 -28.80
C ILE A 11 5.12 1.59 -28.32
N ALA A 12 4.32 0.74 -28.99
CA ALA A 12 2.96 0.44 -28.57
C ALA A 12 2.90 -0.20 -27.16
N MET A 13 3.75 -1.20 -26.89
CA MET A 13 3.84 -1.80 -25.55
C MET A 13 4.22 -0.79 -24.45
N ASN A 14 5.09 0.18 -24.75
CA ASN A 14 5.44 1.24 -23.80
C ASN A 14 4.29 2.22 -23.57
N ALA A 15 3.52 2.54 -24.63
CA ALA A 15 2.36 3.42 -24.50
C ALA A 15 1.26 2.78 -23.65
N ASP A 16 0.93 1.49 -23.88
CA ASP A 16 -0.06 0.77 -23.11
C ASP A 16 0.33 0.70 -21.61
N ALA A 17 1.61 0.42 -21.32
CA ALA A 17 2.10 0.38 -19.95
C ALA A 17 1.99 1.74 -19.25
N LEU A 18 2.25 2.84 -19.95
CA LEU A 18 2.10 4.19 -19.42
C LEU A 18 0.62 4.54 -19.19
N ILE A 19 -0.27 4.16 -20.11
CA ILE A 19 -1.72 4.36 -19.95
C ILE A 19 -2.23 3.59 -18.73
N LEU A 20 -1.82 2.33 -18.56
CA LEU A 20 -2.18 1.53 -17.39
C LEU A 20 -1.66 2.13 -16.09
N ALA A 21 -0.42 2.63 -16.07
CA ALA A 21 0.12 3.30 -14.89
C ALA A 21 -0.63 4.60 -14.57
N ALA A 22 -1.01 5.37 -15.58
CA ALA A 22 -1.82 6.57 -15.39
C ALA A 22 -3.24 6.24 -14.91
N ASP A 23 -3.90 5.20 -15.47
CA ASP A 23 -5.20 4.72 -15.01
C ASP A 23 -5.13 4.26 -13.55
N SER A 24 -4.08 3.49 -13.18
CA SER A 24 -3.84 3.09 -11.79
C SER A 24 -3.74 4.29 -10.86
N ALA A 25 -2.97 5.32 -11.24
CA ALA A 25 -2.82 6.55 -10.46
C ALA A 25 -4.16 7.28 -10.27
N LEU A 26 -4.92 7.45 -11.34
CA LEU A 26 -6.22 8.12 -11.30
C LEU A 26 -7.22 7.35 -10.43
N ARG A 27 -7.25 6.04 -10.52
CA ARG A 27 -8.11 5.19 -9.68
C ARG A 27 -7.74 5.28 -8.21
N THR A 28 -6.45 5.14 -7.88
CA THR A 28 -5.96 5.20 -6.49
C THR A 28 -6.27 6.55 -5.84
N LEU A 29 -6.12 7.66 -6.58
CA LEU A 29 -6.23 9.00 -6.02
C LEU A 29 -7.65 9.57 -6.03
N PHE A 30 -8.45 9.25 -7.04
CA PHE A 30 -9.69 9.98 -7.31
C PHE A 30 -10.94 9.10 -7.43
N ALA A 31 -10.79 7.78 -7.62
CA ALA A 31 -11.94 6.89 -7.63
C ALA A 31 -12.28 6.41 -6.21
N THR A 32 -13.53 6.01 -6.00
CA THR A 32 -13.92 5.25 -4.81
C THR A 32 -13.41 3.81 -4.97
N PRO A 33 -12.46 3.35 -4.14
CA PRO A 33 -11.92 2.01 -4.27
C PRO A 33 -13.00 0.97 -3.96
N ARG A 34 -12.97 -0.15 -4.68
CA ARG A 34 -13.91 -1.26 -4.48
C ARG A 34 -13.12 -2.50 -4.14
N ALA A 35 -13.33 -3.02 -2.94
CA ALA A 35 -12.73 -4.26 -2.50
C ALA A 35 -13.31 -5.46 -3.24
N ALA A 36 -12.44 -6.42 -3.59
CA ALA A 36 -12.85 -7.74 -4.08
C ALA A 36 -13.18 -8.68 -2.92
N ARG A 37 -12.51 -8.50 -1.77
CA ARG A 37 -12.75 -9.24 -0.52
C ARG A 37 -13.66 -8.41 0.41
N PRO A 38 -14.51 -9.08 1.22
CA PRO A 38 -15.31 -8.36 2.22
C PRO A 38 -14.41 -7.66 3.23
N MET A 39 -14.87 -6.52 3.75
CA MET A 39 -14.16 -5.83 4.83
C MET A 39 -14.08 -6.74 6.06
N PRO A 40 -12.90 -6.89 6.67
CA PRO A 40 -12.71 -7.68 7.88
C PRO A 40 -13.61 -7.18 9.01
N GLN A 41 -14.31 -8.10 9.64
CA GLN A 41 -15.17 -7.81 10.79
C GLN A 41 -14.59 -8.45 12.04
N ALA A 42 -14.78 -7.81 13.17
CA ALA A 42 -14.49 -8.44 14.45
C ALA A 42 -15.30 -9.75 14.54
N SER A 43 -14.61 -10.86 14.76
CA SER A 43 -15.30 -12.13 14.95
C SER A 43 -16.36 -11.98 16.04
N ALA A 44 -17.59 -12.30 15.72
CA ALA A 44 -18.73 -12.30 16.63
C ALA A 44 -18.63 -13.46 17.66
N VAL A 45 -17.42 -13.81 18.06
CA VAL A 45 -17.19 -14.79 19.11
C VAL A 45 -17.28 -14.05 20.44
N LEU A 46 -18.37 -14.32 21.08
CA LEU A 46 -18.84 -13.93 22.40
C LEU A 46 -19.98 -12.90 22.30
N SER A 47 -21.10 -13.29 22.84
CA SER A 47 -22.24 -12.48 23.23
C SER A 47 -21.74 -11.12 23.78
N ALA A 48 -21.59 -10.15 22.91
CA ALA A 48 -21.04 -8.87 23.30
C ALA A 48 -22.10 -8.18 24.20
N PRO A 49 -21.76 -7.81 25.43
CA PRO A 49 -22.52 -6.77 26.10
C PRO A 49 -22.46 -5.53 25.20
N VAL A 50 -23.58 -4.84 25.12
CA VAL A 50 -23.80 -3.56 24.42
C VAL A 50 -22.53 -2.98 23.79
N ALA A 51 -22.53 -2.82 22.46
CA ALA A 51 -21.42 -2.19 21.76
C ALA A 51 -21.10 -0.86 22.45
N ILE A 52 -19.97 -0.79 23.13
CA ILE A 52 -19.53 0.44 23.79
C ILE A 52 -19.15 1.41 22.67
N GLU A 53 -19.89 2.48 22.51
CA GLU A 53 -19.58 3.50 21.53
C GLU A 53 -18.23 4.15 21.86
N LEU A 54 -17.45 4.43 20.81
CA LEU A 54 -16.20 5.17 20.96
C LEU A 54 -16.50 6.61 21.38
N THR A 55 -15.77 7.13 22.33
CA THR A 55 -15.74 8.56 22.66
C THR A 55 -15.20 9.36 21.46
N GLU A 56 -15.46 10.65 21.42
CA GLU A 56 -14.94 11.51 20.34
C GLU A 56 -13.40 11.53 20.30
N ALA A 57 -12.74 11.42 21.43
CA ALA A 57 -11.29 11.31 21.50
C ALA A 57 -10.78 9.98 20.89
N GLU A 58 -11.46 8.87 21.17
CA GLU A 58 -11.14 7.56 20.61
C GLU A 58 -11.42 7.52 19.10
N LYS A 59 -12.54 8.09 18.63
CA LYS A 59 -12.84 8.22 17.20
C LYS A 59 -11.76 9.03 16.48
N SER A 60 -11.34 10.15 17.06
CA SER A 60 -10.28 11.00 16.50
C SER A 60 -8.94 10.28 16.42
N LEU A 61 -8.56 9.53 17.45
CA LEU A 61 -7.36 8.70 17.46
C LEU A 61 -7.43 7.60 16.39
N SER A 62 -8.50 6.83 16.36
CA SER A 62 -8.73 5.79 15.36
C SER A 62 -8.68 6.35 13.93
N ALA A 63 -9.32 7.49 13.70
CA ALA A 63 -9.31 8.17 12.41
C ALA A 63 -7.91 8.59 11.97
N SER A 64 -7.10 9.11 12.90
CA SER A 64 -5.71 9.48 12.62
C SER A 64 -4.86 8.27 12.24
N LEU A 65 -4.99 7.16 12.98
CA LEU A 65 -4.26 5.93 12.71
C LEU A 65 -4.71 5.30 11.38
N MET A 66 -6.03 5.24 11.12
CA MET A 66 -6.57 4.71 9.85
C MET A 66 -6.21 5.59 8.65
N ARG A 67 -6.06 6.92 8.82
CA ARG A 67 -5.58 7.80 7.76
C ARG A 67 -4.12 7.51 7.41
N VAL A 68 -3.29 7.23 8.40
CA VAL A 68 -1.90 6.81 8.17
C VAL A 68 -1.86 5.50 7.39
N ASN A 69 -2.68 4.51 7.77
CA ASN A 69 -2.78 3.25 7.02
C ASN A 69 -3.22 3.51 5.57
N HIS A 70 -4.28 4.29 5.36
CA HIS A 70 -4.75 4.63 4.02
C HIS A 70 -3.66 5.29 3.15
N VAL A 71 -2.82 6.18 3.72
CA VAL A 71 -1.67 6.76 3.00
C VAL A 71 -0.64 5.68 2.68
N GLY A 72 -0.41 4.73 3.58
CA GLY A 72 0.43 3.55 3.32
C GLY A 72 0.00 2.81 2.07
N GLU A 73 -1.32 2.51 1.94
CA GLU A 73 -1.87 1.81 0.77
C GLU A 73 -1.74 2.62 -0.52
N VAL A 74 -1.92 3.95 -0.44
CA VAL A 74 -1.66 4.85 -1.58
C VAL A 74 -0.19 4.77 -2.02
N CYS A 75 0.73 4.71 -1.06
CA CYS A 75 2.16 4.57 -1.34
C CYS A 75 2.53 3.19 -1.92
N ALA A 76 1.94 2.11 -1.39
CA ALA A 76 2.15 0.74 -1.88
C ALA A 76 1.67 0.59 -3.32
N GLN A 77 0.46 1.05 -3.63
CA GLN A 77 -0.08 1.09 -5.00
C GLN A 77 0.86 1.81 -5.96
N ALA A 78 1.37 2.98 -5.56
CA ALA A 78 2.27 3.78 -6.36
C ALA A 78 3.62 3.08 -6.56
N LEU A 79 4.19 2.50 -5.51
CA LEU A 79 5.46 1.78 -5.52
C LEU A 79 5.38 0.60 -6.49
N TYR A 80 4.38 -0.27 -6.35
CA TYR A 80 4.18 -1.43 -7.20
C TYR A 80 3.92 -1.05 -8.66
N THR A 81 3.12 -0.01 -8.91
CA THR A 81 2.87 0.50 -10.26
C THR A 81 4.18 1.00 -10.92
N GLY A 82 5.01 1.74 -10.18
CA GLY A 82 6.31 2.22 -10.65
C GLY A 82 7.28 1.06 -10.94
N GLN A 83 7.34 0.08 -10.05
CA GLN A 83 8.19 -1.11 -10.21
C GLN A 83 7.73 -1.97 -11.41
N ALA A 84 6.42 -2.21 -11.56
CA ALA A 84 5.86 -2.95 -12.69
C ALA A 84 6.17 -2.25 -14.03
N LEU A 85 6.07 -0.92 -14.09
CA LEU A 85 6.43 -0.13 -15.27
C LEU A 85 7.93 -0.21 -15.59
N ALA A 86 8.78 -0.31 -14.57
CA ALA A 86 10.24 -0.39 -14.73
C ALA A 86 10.73 -1.78 -15.12
N SER A 87 10.08 -2.84 -14.65
CA SER A 87 10.48 -4.24 -14.86
C SER A 87 10.38 -4.66 -16.32
N LYS A 88 11.32 -5.52 -16.74
CA LYS A 88 11.29 -6.18 -18.05
C LYS A 88 10.78 -7.63 -17.96
N ASP A 89 10.71 -8.18 -16.76
CA ASP A 89 10.20 -9.53 -16.52
C ASP A 89 8.65 -9.53 -16.47
N PRO A 90 7.97 -10.20 -17.42
CA PRO A 90 6.52 -10.27 -17.42
C PRO A 90 5.95 -11.03 -16.22
N VAL A 91 6.70 -11.99 -15.67
CA VAL A 91 6.27 -12.76 -14.50
C VAL A 91 6.29 -11.85 -13.25
N LEU A 92 7.34 -11.06 -13.08
CA LEU A 92 7.42 -10.10 -11.99
C LEU A 92 6.34 -9.03 -12.12
N ARG A 93 6.14 -8.46 -13.32
CA ARG A 93 5.04 -7.51 -13.53
C ARG A 93 3.69 -8.08 -13.11
N HIS A 94 3.38 -9.32 -13.52
CA HIS A 94 2.12 -9.95 -13.12
C HIS A 94 1.98 -10.11 -11.59
N LYS A 95 3.08 -10.42 -10.89
CA LYS A 95 3.08 -10.50 -9.42
C LYS A 95 2.85 -9.14 -8.76
N LEU A 96 3.51 -8.09 -9.25
CA LEU A 96 3.32 -6.72 -8.76
C LEU A 96 1.89 -6.21 -9.02
N ASP A 97 1.34 -6.51 -10.21
CA ASP A 97 -0.05 -6.18 -10.53
C ASP A 97 -1.06 -6.96 -9.67
N ALA A 98 -0.72 -8.19 -9.26
CA ALA A 98 -1.53 -8.96 -8.33
C ALA A 98 -1.50 -8.34 -6.92
N ALA A 99 -0.32 -7.96 -6.42
CA ALA A 99 -0.19 -7.22 -5.16
C ALA A 99 -0.99 -5.91 -5.19
N CYS A 100 -0.87 -5.10 -6.25
CA CYS A 100 -1.70 -3.89 -6.41
C CYS A 100 -3.21 -4.14 -6.28
N ARG A 101 -3.71 -5.29 -6.75
CA ARG A 101 -5.13 -5.63 -6.59
C ARG A 101 -5.50 -5.93 -5.13
N GLU A 102 -4.62 -6.57 -4.38
CA GLU A 102 -4.81 -6.84 -2.95
C GLU A 102 -4.75 -5.54 -2.14
N GLU A 103 -3.83 -4.64 -2.49
CA GLU A 103 -3.77 -3.28 -1.88
C GLU A 103 -5.03 -2.46 -2.17
N THR A 104 -5.75 -2.75 -3.26
CA THR A 104 -7.05 -2.10 -3.51
C THR A 104 -8.09 -2.49 -2.47
N ASP A 105 -8.04 -3.72 -1.95
CA ASP A 105 -8.90 -4.14 -0.84
C ASP A 105 -8.58 -3.35 0.43
N HIS A 106 -7.29 -3.23 0.78
CA HIS A 106 -6.83 -2.46 1.94
C HIS A 106 -7.22 -0.98 1.81
N LEU A 107 -7.02 -0.40 0.62
CA LEU A 107 -7.40 0.97 0.33
C LEU A 107 -8.92 1.20 0.52
N ALA A 108 -9.74 0.25 0.08
CA ALA A 108 -11.19 0.31 0.22
C ALA A 108 -11.61 0.17 1.69
N TRP A 109 -11.05 -0.79 2.43
CA TRP A 109 -11.37 -0.99 3.85
C TRP A 109 -10.97 0.21 4.72
N THR A 110 -9.77 0.75 4.49
CA THR A 110 -9.29 1.92 5.23
C THR A 110 -10.10 3.16 4.89
N ARG A 111 -10.52 3.33 3.64
CA ARG A 111 -11.40 4.41 3.20
C ARG A 111 -12.78 4.30 3.86
N GLU A 112 -13.42 3.15 3.78
CA GLU A 112 -14.72 2.91 4.39
C GLU A 112 -14.67 3.14 5.91
N ARG A 113 -13.58 2.67 6.57
CA ARG A 113 -13.40 2.91 8.00
C ARG A 113 -13.25 4.39 8.35
N LEU A 114 -12.52 5.17 7.55
CA LEU A 114 -12.43 6.60 7.72
C LEU A 114 -13.82 7.27 7.61
N ASP A 115 -14.62 6.87 6.64
CA ASP A 115 -15.98 7.39 6.46
C ASP A 115 -16.88 7.06 7.68
N GLN A 116 -16.80 5.82 8.23
CA GLN A 116 -17.48 5.41 9.46
C GLN A 116 -17.05 6.20 10.70
N LEU A 117 -15.79 6.68 10.73
CA LEU A 117 -15.25 7.52 11.79
C LEU A 117 -15.50 9.02 11.56
N ASN A 118 -16.34 9.38 10.58
CA ASN A 118 -16.60 10.77 10.14
C ASN A 118 -15.31 11.53 9.80
N SER A 119 -14.35 10.85 9.17
CA SER A 119 -13.06 11.40 8.81
C SER A 119 -12.79 11.28 7.30
N ARG A 120 -11.61 11.64 6.86
CA ARG A 120 -11.23 11.68 5.45
C ARG A 120 -9.81 11.18 5.23
N PRO A 121 -9.46 10.74 4.00
CA PRO A 121 -8.07 10.51 3.58
C PRO A 121 -7.23 11.78 3.66
N SER A 122 -5.91 11.59 3.63
CA SER A 122 -4.96 12.71 3.58
C SER A 122 -5.11 13.53 2.30
N LEU A 123 -5.06 14.85 2.42
CA LEU A 123 -5.04 15.77 1.28
C LEU A 123 -3.74 15.69 0.49
N LEU A 124 -2.68 15.14 1.08
CA LEU A 124 -1.37 15.00 0.45
C LEU A 124 -1.19 13.68 -0.31
N ASN A 125 -2.24 12.87 -0.44
CA ASN A 125 -2.18 11.61 -1.19
C ASN A 125 -1.55 11.75 -2.60
N PRO A 126 -1.83 12.82 -3.40
CA PRO A 126 -1.16 12.98 -4.69
C PRO A 126 0.36 13.13 -4.59
N ILE A 127 0.86 13.79 -3.54
CA ILE A 127 2.30 13.98 -3.29
C ILE A 127 2.92 12.66 -2.86
N TRP A 128 2.27 11.94 -1.93
CA TRP A 128 2.73 10.63 -1.47
C TRP A 128 2.76 9.63 -2.62
N TYR A 129 1.72 9.60 -3.45
CA TYR A 129 1.68 8.76 -4.64
C TYR A 129 2.83 9.05 -5.58
N ALA A 130 3.03 10.33 -5.96
CA ALA A 130 4.06 10.72 -6.90
C ALA A 130 5.47 10.38 -6.40
N GLY A 131 5.75 10.62 -5.11
CA GLY A 131 7.02 10.28 -4.47
C GLY A 131 7.29 8.76 -4.47
N SER A 132 6.31 7.97 -4.03
CA SER A 132 6.42 6.50 -3.97
C SER A 132 6.54 5.88 -5.37
N PHE A 133 5.78 6.39 -6.35
CA PHE A 133 5.90 5.96 -7.74
C PHE A 133 7.32 6.21 -8.29
N ALA A 134 7.87 7.41 -8.06
CA ALA A 134 9.20 7.75 -8.50
C ALA A 134 10.27 6.83 -7.87
N ILE A 135 10.14 6.52 -6.57
CA ILE A 135 11.02 5.59 -5.87
C ILE A 135 10.92 4.18 -6.47
N GLY A 136 9.70 3.66 -6.64
CA GLY A 136 9.47 2.34 -7.23
C GLY A 136 10.03 2.21 -8.64
N TYR A 137 9.77 3.22 -9.48
CA TYR A 137 10.31 3.27 -10.84
C TYR A 137 11.84 3.33 -10.86
N ALA A 138 12.45 4.17 -10.02
CA ALA A 138 13.89 4.29 -9.92
C ALA A 138 14.53 2.99 -9.41
N ALA A 139 13.96 2.35 -8.38
CA ALA A 139 14.44 1.08 -7.86
C ALA A 139 14.47 -0.02 -8.95
N GLY A 140 13.40 -0.13 -9.73
CA GLY A 140 13.32 -1.09 -10.84
C GLY A 140 14.26 -0.75 -12.00
N LYS A 141 14.42 0.54 -12.37
CA LYS A 141 15.27 0.96 -13.50
C LYS A 141 16.76 0.90 -13.19
N LEU A 142 17.18 1.31 -11.99
CA LEU A 142 18.59 1.44 -11.61
C LEU A 142 19.11 0.15 -10.98
N GLY A 143 18.29 -0.52 -10.18
CA GLY A 143 18.69 -1.70 -9.43
C GLY A 143 18.27 -3.03 -10.04
N GLY A 144 17.39 -3.00 -11.04
CA GLY A 144 16.81 -4.19 -11.65
C GLY A 144 15.84 -4.92 -10.72
N ASP A 145 15.30 -6.04 -11.21
CA ASP A 145 14.19 -6.75 -10.58
C ASP A 145 14.49 -7.25 -9.16
N LYS A 146 15.73 -7.73 -8.92
CA LYS A 146 16.11 -8.27 -7.59
C LYS A 146 16.19 -7.17 -6.51
N LEU A 147 16.76 -6.00 -6.85
CA LEU A 147 16.80 -4.86 -5.92
C LEU A 147 15.39 -4.28 -5.72
N SER A 148 14.61 -4.20 -6.78
CA SER A 148 13.20 -3.79 -6.75
C SER A 148 12.40 -4.66 -5.79
N LEU A 149 12.56 -5.99 -5.84
CA LEU A 149 11.96 -6.91 -4.89
C LEU A 149 12.49 -6.73 -3.46
N GLY A 150 13.75 -6.37 -3.29
CA GLY A 150 14.33 -6.02 -1.99
C GLY A 150 13.63 -4.80 -1.38
N PHE A 151 13.28 -3.81 -2.20
CA PHE A 151 12.46 -2.66 -1.78
C PHE A 151 11.07 -3.10 -1.32
N VAL A 152 10.42 -4.04 -2.03
CA VAL A 152 9.12 -4.58 -1.60
C VAL A 152 9.27 -5.21 -0.21
N VAL A 153 10.21 -6.15 -0.04
CA VAL A 153 10.43 -6.82 1.26
C VAL A 153 10.61 -5.82 2.40
N GLU A 154 11.44 -4.81 2.19
CA GLU A 154 11.72 -3.81 3.24
C GLU A 154 10.49 -2.95 3.52
N THR A 155 9.74 -2.54 2.48
CA THR A 155 8.50 -1.78 2.63
C THR A 155 7.50 -2.56 3.46
N GLU A 156 7.24 -3.83 3.11
CA GLU A 156 6.26 -4.65 3.80
C GLU A 156 6.67 -4.95 5.25
N ASN A 157 7.95 -5.17 5.51
CA ASN A 157 8.45 -5.34 6.88
C ASN A 157 8.22 -4.07 7.73
N GLN A 158 8.43 -2.88 7.16
CA GLN A 158 8.18 -1.61 7.85
C GLN A 158 6.68 -1.38 8.05
N VAL A 159 5.83 -1.71 7.06
CA VAL A 159 4.38 -1.61 7.17
C VAL A 159 3.86 -2.59 8.21
N GLU A 160 4.31 -3.85 8.21
CA GLU A 160 3.92 -4.84 9.22
C GLU A 160 4.25 -4.36 10.65
N ALA A 161 5.47 -3.85 10.86
CA ALA A 161 5.88 -3.30 12.15
C ALA A 161 5.03 -2.09 12.56
N HIS A 162 4.67 -1.24 11.61
CA HIS A 162 3.80 -0.09 11.82
C HIS A 162 2.38 -0.51 12.20
N LEU A 163 1.79 -1.46 11.46
CA LEU A 163 0.47 -2.04 11.77
C LEU A 163 0.45 -2.71 13.14
N ALA A 164 1.53 -3.41 13.53
CA ALA A 164 1.67 -3.95 14.88
C ALA A 164 1.63 -2.87 15.96
N SER A 165 2.30 -1.72 15.73
CA SER A 165 2.22 -0.56 16.61
C SER A 165 0.79 0.01 16.68
N HIS A 166 0.09 0.10 15.54
CA HIS A 166 -1.30 0.58 15.49
C HIS A 166 -2.25 -0.34 16.25
N MET A 167 -2.06 -1.66 16.19
CA MET A 167 -2.84 -2.62 16.99
C MET A 167 -2.76 -2.33 18.50
N SER A 168 -1.61 -1.86 18.98
CA SER A 168 -1.41 -1.52 20.39
C SER A 168 -1.97 -0.14 20.76
N ASN A 169 -2.01 0.79 19.79
CA ASN A 169 -2.42 2.18 20.02
C ASN A 169 -3.92 2.42 19.78
N LEU A 170 -4.58 1.56 19.01
CA LEU A 170 -6.03 1.65 18.77
C LEU A 170 -6.79 1.44 20.06
N PRO A 171 -7.88 2.22 20.30
CA PRO A 171 -8.75 2.05 21.45
C PRO A 171 -9.19 0.59 21.64
N ALA A 172 -9.30 0.15 22.89
CA ALA A 172 -9.63 -1.22 23.20
C ALA A 172 -10.94 -1.66 22.53
N ASN A 173 -11.92 -0.75 22.50
CA ASN A 173 -13.28 -0.98 21.98
C ASN A 173 -13.38 -0.80 20.45
N ASP A 174 -12.34 -0.31 19.77
CA ASP A 174 -12.36 -0.17 18.30
C ASP A 174 -12.04 -1.49 17.61
N LEU A 175 -12.93 -2.45 17.78
CA LEU A 175 -12.79 -3.79 17.22
C LEU A 175 -12.82 -3.78 15.68
N ALA A 176 -13.54 -2.83 15.07
CA ALA A 176 -13.62 -2.70 13.63
C ALA A 176 -12.27 -2.31 13.01
N SER A 177 -11.63 -1.24 13.51
CA SER A 177 -10.30 -0.84 13.05
C SER A 177 -9.26 -1.92 13.33
N LYS A 178 -9.33 -2.59 14.49
CA LYS A 178 -8.43 -3.70 14.84
C LYS A 178 -8.57 -4.89 13.89
N ALA A 179 -9.78 -5.24 13.47
CA ALA A 179 -10.00 -6.33 12.52
C ALA A 179 -9.36 -6.03 11.15
N ILE A 180 -9.52 -4.80 10.65
CA ILE A 180 -8.89 -4.36 9.41
C ILE A 180 -7.37 -4.42 9.53
N VAL A 181 -6.79 -3.81 10.56
CA VAL A 181 -5.33 -3.76 10.76
C VAL A 181 -4.73 -5.15 10.94
N ALA A 182 -5.42 -6.06 11.61
CA ALA A 182 -4.97 -7.45 11.78
C ALA A 182 -4.92 -8.21 10.43
N GLN A 183 -5.93 -8.01 9.57
CA GLN A 183 -5.95 -8.63 8.25
C GLN A 183 -4.84 -8.04 7.36
N MET A 184 -4.74 -6.71 7.28
CA MET A 184 -3.68 -6.04 6.53
C MET A 184 -2.30 -6.56 6.96
N LYS A 185 -2.01 -6.60 8.27
CA LYS A 185 -0.73 -7.14 8.78
C LYS A 185 -0.44 -8.55 8.29
N THR A 186 -1.45 -9.41 8.19
CA THR A 186 -1.30 -10.79 7.69
C THR A 186 -0.96 -10.81 6.21
N ASP A 187 -1.60 -9.94 5.44
CA ASP A 187 -1.41 -9.84 3.99
C ASP A 187 -0.02 -9.25 3.68
N GLU A 188 0.44 -8.20 4.39
CA GLU A 188 1.78 -7.62 4.19
C GLU A 188 2.90 -8.63 4.47
N ALA A 189 2.76 -9.42 5.53
CA ALA A 189 3.68 -10.52 5.79
C ALA A 189 3.70 -11.56 4.65
N ALA A 190 2.59 -11.74 3.94
CA ALA A 190 2.53 -12.62 2.77
C ALA A 190 3.21 -11.99 1.55
N HIS A 191 3.03 -10.67 1.32
CA HIS A 191 3.69 -9.92 0.26
C HIS A 191 5.22 -9.94 0.43
N ALA A 192 5.74 -9.68 1.64
CA ALA A 192 7.17 -9.80 1.93
C ALA A 192 7.71 -11.19 1.58
N ARG A 193 7.02 -12.26 2.02
CA ARG A 193 7.42 -13.63 1.69
C ARG A 193 7.36 -13.94 0.21
N MET A 194 6.38 -13.42 -0.52
CA MET A 194 6.27 -13.57 -1.97
C MET A 194 7.45 -12.93 -2.67
N ALA A 195 7.82 -11.70 -2.30
CA ALA A 195 8.95 -10.99 -2.87
C ALA A 195 10.29 -11.70 -2.57
N GLN A 196 10.49 -12.22 -1.34
CA GLN A 196 11.66 -13.03 -0.98
C GLN A 196 11.77 -14.29 -1.86
N LYS A 197 10.67 -15.04 -2.02
CA LYS A 197 10.63 -16.23 -2.89
C LYS A 197 10.85 -15.91 -4.36
N ALA A 198 10.53 -14.70 -4.80
CA ALA A 198 10.76 -14.22 -6.15
C ALA A 198 12.23 -13.80 -6.39
N GLY A 199 13.10 -13.87 -5.38
CA GLY A 199 14.54 -13.62 -5.52
C GLY A 199 14.97 -12.22 -5.09
N ALA A 200 14.23 -11.59 -4.16
CA ALA A 200 14.64 -10.33 -3.53
C ALA A 200 16.05 -10.44 -2.95
N ILE A 201 16.85 -9.40 -3.13
CA ILE A 201 18.12 -9.24 -2.42
C ILE A 201 17.93 -8.33 -1.22
N GLU A 202 18.69 -8.57 -0.17
CA GLU A 202 18.66 -7.73 1.01
C GLU A 202 19.19 -6.33 0.68
N LEU A 203 18.48 -5.29 1.13
CA LEU A 203 18.92 -3.91 0.97
C LEU A 203 20.01 -3.55 1.96
N PRO A 204 20.99 -2.71 1.55
CA PRO A 204 21.97 -2.16 2.47
C PRO A 204 21.32 -1.37 3.60
N GLU A 205 21.86 -1.46 4.82
CA GLU A 205 21.37 -0.76 6.01
C GLU A 205 21.14 0.75 5.84
N PRO A 206 22.02 1.51 5.14
CA PRO A 206 21.75 2.92 4.89
C PRO A 206 20.46 3.18 4.10
N VAL A 207 20.12 2.28 3.14
CA VAL A 207 18.88 2.38 2.35
C VAL A 207 17.67 2.10 3.23
N LYS A 208 17.71 1.05 4.05
CA LYS A 208 16.63 0.71 4.99
C LYS A 208 16.38 1.85 5.97
N ARG A 209 17.44 2.46 6.52
CA ARG A 209 17.32 3.62 7.42
C ARG A 209 16.71 4.84 6.72
N PHE A 210 17.09 5.11 5.48
CA PHE A 210 16.50 6.19 4.68
C PHE A 210 15.00 5.94 4.42
N MET A 211 14.63 4.72 4.07
CA MET A 211 13.22 4.32 3.91
C MET A 211 12.44 4.53 5.20
N GLY A 212 12.97 4.08 6.34
CA GLY A 212 12.33 4.27 7.65
C GLY A 212 12.19 5.74 8.04
N ALA A 213 13.19 6.59 7.72
CA ALA A 213 13.10 8.03 7.96
C ALA A 213 12.02 8.68 7.08
N ALA A 214 11.95 8.32 5.80
CA ALA A 214 10.91 8.80 4.88
C ALA A 214 9.50 8.36 5.33
N ALA A 215 9.36 7.08 5.73
CA ALA A 215 8.11 6.55 6.27
C ALA A 215 7.70 7.30 7.55
N LYS A 216 8.63 7.61 8.45
CA LYS A 216 8.35 8.38 9.66
C LYS A 216 7.85 9.80 9.36
N VAL A 217 8.42 10.47 8.36
CA VAL A 217 7.93 11.80 7.93
C VAL A 217 6.50 11.66 7.39
N MET A 218 6.26 10.72 6.48
CA MET A 218 4.94 10.48 5.89
C MET A 218 3.89 10.17 6.98
N THR A 219 4.16 9.23 7.87
CA THR A 219 3.22 8.83 8.92
C THR A 219 2.93 9.97 9.91
N THR A 220 3.95 10.76 10.28
CA THR A 220 3.78 11.91 11.16
C THR A 220 2.89 13.00 10.54
N VAL A 221 3.05 13.26 9.26
CA VAL A 221 2.24 14.24 8.52
C VAL A 221 0.82 13.69 8.30
N ALA A 222 0.69 12.46 7.81
CA ALA A 222 -0.61 11.83 7.54
C ALA A 222 -1.49 11.67 8.80
N HIS A 223 -0.88 11.52 9.97
CA HIS A 223 -1.60 11.48 11.25
C HIS A 223 -2.39 12.79 11.52
N ARG A 224 -1.96 13.91 10.95
CA ARG A 224 -2.53 15.24 11.21
C ARG A 224 -3.44 15.77 10.11
N ILE A 225 -3.14 15.44 8.83
CA ILE A 225 -3.80 16.04 7.67
C ILE A 225 -4.18 15.02 6.59
#